data_3de6b88a8e895f408c04e5eeb1e547a1
#
_entry.id   3de6b88a8e895f408c04e5eeb1e547a1
#
_cell.length_a   1.000
_cell.length_b   1.000
_cell.length_c   1.000
_cell.angle_alpha   90.00
_cell.angle_beta   90.00
_cell.angle_gamma   90.00
#
_symmetry.space_group_name_H-M   'P 1'
#
loop_
_entity.id
_entity.type
_entity.pdbx_description
1 polymer ?
#
loop_
_entity_poly.entity_id
_entity_poly.type
_entity_poly.pdbx_seq_one_letter_code
_entity_poly.pdbx_strand_id
1 'polypeptide(L)'
;MVFAGARISGNARLTQPCIVSHRAHVGGNGWLDAAEVSHGAVISDDVTIQHSTVRGECRIAGDARVLHNSLVIAAKGLTPDREQILQIYDRATVSQSRIVHQAQIYGDAMVNWAFVEHRAEVFDRAIIEGNALNNVWVCDCAKVYGNARLLAGLEDDAIPTVRYSSQVAENALVEGNCVIKHHVLIGGEAWLRGGPILIDDKVVIQGRARISGDVLIEHQVEITDDAVIEALEGESNHVRGAKVINGDTRITRTPLLGAL
;
A
#
# COMPACT_ATOMS: atom_id res chain seq x y z
N MET A 1 15.00 -25.76 -11.23
CA MET A 1 15.53 -26.83 -10.36
C MET A 1 14.61 -27.02 -9.14
N VAL A 2 14.30 -28.27 -8.82
CA VAL A 2 13.52 -28.61 -7.62
C VAL A 2 14.46 -29.32 -6.66
N PHE A 3 14.63 -28.79 -5.46
CA PHE A 3 15.56 -29.34 -4.46
C PHE A 3 14.84 -30.26 -3.45
N ALA A 4 15.62 -31.07 -2.74
CA ALA A 4 15.09 -31.97 -1.73
C ALA A 4 14.23 -31.23 -0.69
N GLY A 5 13.07 -31.82 -0.33
CA GLY A 5 12.10 -31.24 0.59
C GLY A 5 11.02 -30.37 -0.06
N ALA A 6 11.26 -29.81 -1.24
CA ALA A 6 10.24 -29.11 -2.01
C ALA A 6 9.25 -30.07 -2.68
N ARG A 7 8.02 -29.61 -2.86
CA ARG A 7 6.95 -30.38 -3.49
C ARG A 7 6.32 -29.59 -4.64
N ILE A 8 6.11 -30.28 -5.77
CA ILE A 8 5.32 -29.77 -6.88
C ILE A 8 4.19 -30.76 -7.11
N SER A 9 2.96 -30.27 -7.24
CA SER A 9 1.77 -31.09 -7.41
C SER A 9 0.75 -30.45 -8.35
N GLY A 10 -0.27 -31.21 -8.73
CA GLY A 10 -1.30 -30.71 -9.65
C GLY A 10 -0.76 -30.50 -11.06
N ASN A 11 -1.22 -29.44 -11.72
CA ASN A 11 -0.83 -29.05 -13.07
C ASN A 11 0.18 -27.89 -13.09
N ALA A 12 0.93 -27.70 -12.00
CA ALA A 12 1.90 -26.62 -11.90
C ALA A 12 2.91 -26.63 -13.04
N ARG A 13 3.17 -25.45 -13.64
CA ARG A 13 4.08 -25.28 -14.77
C ARG A 13 5.29 -24.45 -14.34
N LEU A 14 6.47 -24.93 -14.65
CA LEU A 14 7.74 -24.23 -14.44
C LEU A 14 8.37 -24.00 -15.81
N THR A 15 8.38 -22.75 -16.25
CA THR A 15 9.02 -22.31 -17.50
C THR A 15 10.25 -21.49 -17.13
N GLN A 16 11.30 -21.53 -17.94
CA GLN A 16 12.58 -20.91 -17.63
C GLN A 16 13.25 -21.42 -16.34
N PRO A 17 14.45 -21.02 -16.00
CA PRO A 17 15.11 -21.49 -14.78
C PRO A 17 14.36 -21.04 -13.53
N CYS A 18 13.55 -21.93 -12.96
CA CYS A 18 12.94 -21.74 -11.64
C CYS A 18 13.70 -22.50 -10.56
N ILE A 19 13.67 -21.96 -9.34
CA ILE A 19 14.19 -22.59 -8.13
C ILE A 19 13.04 -22.83 -7.17
N VAL A 20 12.78 -24.10 -6.83
CA VAL A 20 11.83 -24.47 -5.76
C VAL A 20 12.63 -25.28 -4.73
N SER A 21 12.71 -24.80 -3.52
CA SER A 21 13.62 -25.38 -2.53
C SER A 21 13.06 -25.42 -1.11
N HIS A 22 13.77 -26.13 -0.22
CA HIS A 22 13.41 -26.34 1.18
C HIS A 22 12.06 -27.06 1.32
N ARG A 23 11.12 -26.49 2.08
CA ARG A 23 9.77 -27.06 2.27
C ARG A 23 8.70 -26.38 1.44
N ALA A 24 9.10 -25.64 0.39
CA ALA A 24 8.16 -24.96 -0.48
C ALA A 24 7.23 -25.94 -1.19
N HIS A 25 5.98 -25.58 -1.31
CA HIS A 25 4.97 -26.35 -2.04
C HIS A 25 4.34 -25.51 -3.13
N VAL A 26 4.42 -25.99 -4.36
CA VAL A 26 3.77 -25.40 -5.53
C VAL A 26 2.74 -26.39 -6.06
N GLY A 27 1.47 -26.01 -6.03
CA GLY A 27 0.35 -26.86 -6.40
C GLY A 27 -0.66 -26.15 -7.32
N GLY A 28 -1.80 -26.81 -7.55
CA GLY A 28 -2.85 -26.28 -8.42
C GLY A 28 -2.42 -26.22 -9.88
N ASN A 29 -2.77 -25.12 -10.57
CA ASN A 29 -2.35 -24.80 -11.93
C ASN A 29 -1.26 -23.69 -11.93
N GLY A 30 -0.54 -23.53 -10.82
CA GLY A 30 0.45 -22.47 -10.64
C GLY A 30 1.46 -22.38 -11.79
N TRP A 31 1.68 -21.17 -12.31
CA TRP A 31 2.69 -20.92 -13.34
C TRP A 31 3.85 -20.12 -12.77
N LEU A 32 5.03 -20.71 -12.78
CA LEU A 32 6.29 -20.12 -12.36
C LEU A 32 7.19 -19.91 -13.57
N ASP A 33 7.66 -18.68 -13.76
CA ASP A 33 8.56 -18.32 -14.85
C ASP A 33 9.75 -17.51 -14.31
N ALA A 34 10.98 -18.00 -14.46
CA ALA A 34 12.17 -17.39 -13.88
C ALA A 34 12.00 -16.99 -12.39
N ALA A 35 11.35 -17.84 -11.61
CA ALA A 35 10.94 -17.55 -10.24
C ALA A 35 11.70 -18.36 -9.20
N GLU A 36 11.88 -17.81 -8.00
CA GLU A 36 12.39 -18.52 -6.84
C GLU A 36 11.29 -18.65 -5.78
N VAL A 37 10.98 -19.87 -5.35
CA VAL A 37 10.04 -20.16 -4.27
C VAL A 37 10.74 -21.06 -3.25
N SER A 38 10.83 -20.59 -2.00
CA SER A 38 11.64 -21.30 -1.01
C SER A 38 11.11 -21.22 0.42
N HIS A 39 11.74 -22.01 1.29
CA HIS A 39 11.44 -22.17 2.71
C HIS A 39 10.07 -22.83 2.93
N GLY A 40 9.12 -22.20 3.59
CA GLY A 40 7.79 -22.74 3.84
C GLY A 40 6.68 -22.16 2.96
N ALA A 41 7.04 -21.54 1.84
CA ALA A 41 6.07 -20.89 0.94
C ALA A 41 5.11 -21.94 0.33
N VAL A 42 3.82 -21.61 0.33
CA VAL A 42 2.76 -22.42 -0.26
C VAL A 42 2.10 -21.65 -1.38
N ILE A 43 2.20 -22.18 -2.59
CA ILE A 43 1.57 -21.66 -3.80
C ILE A 43 0.47 -22.64 -4.21
N SER A 44 -0.76 -22.17 -4.40
CA SER A 44 -1.91 -23.02 -4.78
C SER A 44 -2.78 -22.32 -5.82
N ASP A 45 -3.71 -23.06 -6.40
CA ASP A 45 -4.70 -22.59 -7.35
C ASP A 45 -4.08 -22.09 -8.67
N ASP A 46 -4.52 -20.97 -9.26
CA ASP A 46 -4.11 -20.48 -10.57
C ASP A 46 -3.05 -19.36 -10.53
N VAL A 47 -2.23 -19.37 -9.49
CA VAL A 47 -1.21 -18.32 -9.23
C VAL A 47 -0.18 -18.21 -10.36
N THR A 48 0.17 -16.97 -10.71
CA THR A 48 1.29 -16.67 -11.62
C THR A 48 2.43 -15.98 -10.85
N ILE A 49 3.65 -16.52 -10.96
CA ILE A 49 4.87 -15.88 -10.42
C ILE A 49 5.90 -15.76 -11.52
N GLN A 50 6.24 -14.53 -11.91
CA GLN A 50 7.19 -14.26 -12.98
C GLN A 50 8.32 -13.35 -12.53
N HIS A 51 9.58 -13.74 -12.82
CA HIS A 51 10.78 -12.98 -12.49
C HIS A 51 10.79 -12.45 -11.05
N SER A 52 10.34 -13.27 -10.09
CA SER A 52 10.08 -12.83 -8.72
C SER A 52 10.55 -13.86 -7.70
N THR A 53 10.76 -13.40 -6.47
CA THR A 53 11.22 -14.24 -5.36
C THR A 53 10.19 -14.30 -4.25
N VAL A 54 9.84 -15.51 -3.82
CA VAL A 54 8.90 -15.78 -2.73
C VAL A 54 9.59 -16.66 -1.68
N ARG A 55 9.72 -16.16 -0.46
CA ARG A 55 10.44 -16.83 0.62
C ARG A 55 9.69 -16.79 1.96
N GLY A 56 9.90 -17.81 2.77
CA GLY A 56 9.38 -17.86 4.14
C GLY A 56 8.02 -18.55 4.23
N GLU A 57 7.40 -18.51 5.40
CA GLU A 57 6.10 -19.12 5.66
C GLU A 57 4.97 -18.19 5.17
N CYS A 58 4.72 -18.19 3.88
CA CYS A 58 3.68 -17.38 3.23
C CYS A 58 2.75 -18.25 2.39
N ARG A 59 1.59 -17.69 2.06
CA ARG A 59 0.62 -18.32 1.16
C ARG A 59 0.27 -17.40 0.01
N ILE A 60 0.38 -17.92 -1.21
CA ILE A 60 -0.11 -17.25 -2.42
C ILE A 60 -1.14 -18.17 -3.07
N ALA A 61 -2.34 -17.68 -3.32
CA ALA A 61 -3.49 -18.50 -3.73
C ALA A 61 -4.46 -17.74 -4.65
N GLY A 62 -5.45 -18.45 -5.20
CA GLY A 62 -6.42 -17.90 -6.14
C GLY A 62 -5.80 -17.61 -7.50
N ASP A 63 -6.20 -16.53 -8.15
CA ASP A 63 -5.66 -16.04 -9.43
C ASP A 63 -4.60 -14.96 -9.22
N ALA A 64 -3.93 -14.97 -8.05
CA ALA A 64 -2.97 -13.94 -7.67
C ALA A 64 -1.73 -13.93 -8.59
N ARG A 65 -1.18 -12.74 -8.80
CA ARG A 65 -0.01 -12.54 -9.67
C ARG A 65 1.11 -11.83 -8.93
N VAL A 66 2.32 -12.38 -8.99
CA VAL A 66 3.55 -11.79 -8.45
C VAL A 66 4.56 -11.66 -9.58
N LEU A 67 4.81 -10.45 -10.02
CA LEU A 67 5.43 -10.14 -11.30
C LEU A 67 6.64 -9.20 -11.17
N HIS A 68 7.50 -9.18 -12.19
CA HIS A 68 8.50 -8.14 -12.46
C HIS A 68 9.42 -7.79 -11.28
N ASN A 69 10.25 -8.73 -10.87
CA ASN A 69 11.22 -8.55 -9.77
C ASN A 69 10.60 -8.24 -8.40
N SER A 70 9.37 -8.66 -8.18
CA SER A 70 8.76 -8.54 -6.86
C SER A 70 9.43 -9.46 -5.84
N LEU A 71 9.52 -8.97 -4.60
CA LEU A 71 10.13 -9.67 -3.49
C LEU A 71 9.10 -9.90 -2.37
N VAL A 72 8.70 -11.15 -2.17
CA VAL A 72 7.75 -11.56 -1.12
C VAL A 72 8.52 -12.33 -0.06
N ILE A 73 8.66 -11.78 1.14
CA ILE A 73 9.41 -12.40 2.23
C ILE A 73 8.56 -12.42 3.51
N ALA A 74 8.06 -13.59 3.86
CA ALA A 74 7.47 -13.79 5.17
C ALA A 74 8.58 -13.90 6.21
N ALA A 75 8.66 -12.93 7.10
CA ALA A 75 9.50 -12.96 8.29
C ALA A 75 8.62 -13.00 9.53
N LYS A 76 9.05 -13.71 10.56
CA LYS A 76 8.35 -13.70 11.85
C LYS A 76 8.35 -12.28 12.40
N GLY A 77 7.17 -11.74 12.67
CA GLY A 77 7.02 -10.47 13.36
C GLY A 77 7.59 -10.55 14.78
N LEU A 78 7.85 -9.41 15.38
CA LEU A 78 8.31 -9.30 16.78
C LEU A 78 7.24 -9.72 17.79
N THR A 79 5.98 -9.83 17.37
CA THR A 79 4.86 -10.29 18.18
C THR A 79 4.54 -11.76 17.91
N PRO A 80 4.18 -12.54 18.94
CA PRO A 80 3.90 -13.98 18.81
C PRO A 80 2.56 -14.31 18.15
N ASP A 81 1.92 -13.40 17.46
CA ASP A 81 0.69 -13.65 16.71
C ASP A 81 0.98 -14.66 15.60
N ARG A 82 0.79 -15.94 15.95
CA ARG A 82 1.04 -17.09 15.10
C ARG A 82 -0.01 -17.27 14.00
N GLU A 83 -1.11 -16.52 14.06
CA GLU A 83 -2.26 -16.72 13.18
C GLU A 83 -2.19 -15.91 11.89
N GLN A 84 -1.57 -14.74 11.90
CA GLN A 84 -1.45 -13.92 10.70
C GLN A 84 -0.13 -14.23 9.98
N ILE A 85 -0.23 -14.86 8.83
CA ILE A 85 0.89 -15.08 7.92
C ILE A 85 0.80 -14.11 6.75
N LEU A 86 1.91 -13.87 6.06
CA LEU A 86 1.90 -13.14 4.80
C LEU A 86 1.04 -13.88 3.77
N GLN A 87 0.07 -13.18 3.17
CA GLN A 87 -0.82 -13.76 2.18
C GLN A 87 -1.03 -12.82 0.98
N ILE A 88 -1.06 -13.42 -0.21
CA ILE A 88 -1.49 -12.76 -1.45
C ILE A 88 -2.50 -13.69 -2.09
N TYR A 89 -3.75 -13.25 -2.28
CA TYR A 89 -4.80 -14.16 -2.75
C TYR A 89 -5.89 -13.45 -3.57
N ASP A 90 -6.91 -14.19 -3.96
CA ASP A 90 -7.95 -13.79 -4.90
C ASP A 90 -7.34 -13.42 -6.28
N ARG A 91 -7.58 -12.21 -6.81
CA ARG A 91 -7.03 -11.72 -8.07
C ARG A 91 -6.00 -10.61 -7.88
N ALA A 92 -5.44 -10.52 -6.70
CA ALA A 92 -4.45 -9.50 -6.36
C ALA A 92 -3.23 -9.55 -7.28
N THR A 93 -2.73 -8.39 -7.69
CA THR A 93 -1.53 -8.27 -8.52
C THR A 93 -0.46 -7.47 -7.80
N VAL A 94 0.72 -8.04 -7.69
CA VAL A 94 1.92 -7.43 -7.11
C VAL A 94 3.00 -7.37 -8.17
N SER A 95 3.54 -6.20 -8.45
CA SER A 95 4.57 -6.00 -9.46
C SER A 95 5.63 -5.03 -8.96
N GLN A 96 6.90 -5.32 -9.23
CA GLN A 96 8.04 -4.45 -8.87
C GLN A 96 8.02 -3.96 -7.40
N SER A 97 7.49 -4.78 -6.51
CA SER A 97 7.16 -4.40 -5.14
C SER A 97 7.80 -5.33 -4.11
N ARG A 98 7.90 -4.83 -2.89
CA ARG A 98 8.40 -5.60 -1.76
C ARG A 98 7.30 -5.80 -0.73
N ILE A 99 6.93 -7.05 -0.51
CA ILE A 99 5.88 -7.45 0.43
C ILE A 99 6.54 -8.27 1.53
N VAL A 100 6.49 -7.80 2.76
CA VAL A 100 7.26 -8.45 3.84
C VAL A 100 6.48 -8.62 5.15
N HIS A 101 7.00 -9.47 6.00
CA HIS A 101 6.50 -9.84 7.32
C HIS A 101 5.15 -10.58 7.27
N GLN A 102 4.06 -9.95 7.64
CA GLN A 102 2.72 -10.53 7.76
C GLN A 102 1.69 -9.74 6.93
N ALA A 103 2.16 -8.98 5.94
CA ALA A 103 1.31 -8.17 5.07
C ALA A 103 0.31 -9.04 4.30
N GLN A 104 -0.86 -8.48 4.02
CA GLN A 104 -1.91 -9.16 3.26
C GLN A 104 -2.35 -8.32 2.06
N ILE A 105 -2.44 -8.96 0.89
CA ILE A 105 -2.91 -8.32 -0.34
C ILE A 105 -3.96 -9.24 -0.96
N TYR A 106 -5.19 -8.75 -1.16
CA TYR A 106 -6.28 -9.60 -1.65
C TYR A 106 -7.38 -8.82 -2.39
N GLY A 107 -8.39 -9.53 -2.86
CA GLY A 107 -9.41 -8.98 -3.74
C GLY A 107 -8.85 -8.75 -5.15
N ASP A 108 -9.17 -7.62 -5.74
CA ASP A 108 -8.66 -7.13 -7.03
C ASP A 108 -7.57 -6.07 -6.85
N ALA A 109 -6.90 -6.04 -5.70
CA ALA A 109 -5.92 -5.03 -5.38
C ALA A 109 -4.71 -5.08 -6.33
N MET A 110 -4.23 -3.89 -6.70
CA MET A 110 -3.04 -3.73 -7.55
C MET A 110 -1.95 -2.98 -6.78
N VAL A 111 -0.77 -3.60 -6.64
CA VAL A 111 0.38 -3.05 -5.93
C VAL A 111 1.58 -3.03 -6.86
N ASN A 112 2.01 -1.85 -7.26
CA ASN A 112 3.12 -1.66 -8.17
C ASN A 112 4.11 -0.62 -7.62
N TRP A 113 5.42 -0.92 -7.65
CA TRP A 113 6.46 -0.08 -7.08
C TRP A 113 6.15 0.37 -5.65
N ALA A 114 5.93 -0.58 -4.75
CA ALA A 114 5.55 -0.30 -3.37
C ALA A 114 6.27 -1.18 -2.35
N PHE A 115 6.35 -0.68 -1.12
CA PHE A 115 6.71 -1.44 0.07
C PHE A 115 5.47 -1.63 0.92
N VAL A 116 5.04 -2.88 1.10
CA VAL A 116 3.92 -3.24 1.99
C VAL A 116 4.47 -4.14 3.09
N GLU A 117 4.46 -3.65 4.32
CA GLU A 117 5.24 -4.24 5.40
C GLU A 117 4.42 -4.45 6.68
N HIS A 118 4.99 -5.29 7.57
CA HIS A 118 4.40 -5.67 8.85
C HIS A 118 3.03 -6.32 8.69
N ARG A 119 1.97 -5.78 9.27
CA ARG A 119 0.58 -6.27 9.18
C ARG A 119 -0.31 -5.38 8.32
N ALA A 120 0.28 -4.65 7.39
CA ALA A 120 -0.46 -3.81 6.47
C ALA A 120 -1.36 -4.65 5.55
N GLU A 121 -2.51 -4.11 5.23
CA GLU A 121 -3.50 -4.76 4.36
C GLU A 121 -3.84 -3.87 3.17
N VAL A 122 -3.83 -4.47 1.97
CA VAL A 122 -4.26 -3.81 0.72
C VAL A 122 -5.29 -4.71 0.05
N PHE A 123 -6.53 -4.25 -0.10
CA PHE A 123 -7.60 -5.13 -0.55
C PHE A 123 -8.72 -4.45 -1.34
N ASP A 124 -9.75 -5.20 -1.70
CA ASP A 124 -10.82 -4.83 -2.61
C ASP A 124 -10.27 -4.47 -4.00
N ARG A 125 -10.44 -3.24 -4.47
CA ARG A 125 -9.92 -2.72 -5.73
C ARG A 125 -8.93 -1.58 -5.54
N ALA A 126 -8.26 -1.57 -4.39
CA ALA A 126 -7.27 -0.56 -4.08
C ALA A 126 -6.10 -0.59 -5.08
N ILE A 127 -5.60 0.59 -5.43
CA ILE A 127 -4.47 0.76 -6.36
C ILE A 127 -3.35 1.49 -5.63
N ILE A 128 -2.20 0.85 -5.56
CA ILE A 128 -0.96 1.46 -5.10
C ILE A 128 0.00 1.50 -6.27
N GLU A 129 0.41 2.69 -6.67
CA GLU A 129 1.26 2.89 -7.83
C GLU A 129 2.40 3.86 -7.52
N GLY A 130 3.56 3.29 -7.32
CA GLY A 130 4.83 4.01 -7.29
C GLY A 130 5.46 4.09 -8.67
N ASN A 131 6.73 4.44 -8.70
CA ASN A 131 7.55 4.46 -9.90
C ASN A 131 9.01 4.13 -9.57
N ALA A 132 9.89 4.12 -10.57
CA ALA A 132 11.30 3.75 -10.39
C ALA A 132 12.09 4.66 -9.42
N LEU A 133 11.62 5.89 -9.17
CA LEU A 133 12.23 6.84 -8.24
C LEU A 133 11.60 6.74 -6.84
N ASN A 134 10.27 6.60 -6.80
CA ASN A 134 9.46 6.74 -5.61
C ASN A 134 8.58 5.49 -5.38
N ASN A 135 8.88 4.73 -4.34
CA ASN A 135 8.07 3.59 -3.93
C ASN A 135 7.05 4.02 -2.86
N VAL A 136 5.79 3.77 -3.10
CA VAL A 136 4.73 4.01 -2.10
C VAL A 136 4.95 3.12 -0.88
N TRP A 137 4.73 3.64 0.32
CA TRP A 137 4.96 2.89 1.55
C TRP A 137 3.70 2.71 2.38
N VAL A 138 3.31 1.44 2.61
CA VAL A 138 2.19 1.06 3.49
C VAL A 138 2.71 0.11 4.55
N CYS A 139 2.67 0.50 5.81
CA CYS A 139 3.31 -0.28 6.86
C CYS A 139 2.55 -0.30 8.20
N ASP A 140 3.09 -1.08 9.11
CA ASP A 140 2.53 -1.35 10.44
C ASP A 140 1.16 -2.07 10.36
N CYS A 141 0.07 -1.44 10.79
CA CYS A 141 -1.28 -1.99 10.68
C CYS A 141 -2.16 -1.12 9.76
N ALA A 142 -1.54 -0.42 8.82
CA ALA A 142 -2.25 0.45 7.89
C ALA A 142 -3.12 -0.36 6.91
N LYS A 143 -4.23 0.23 6.47
CA LYS A 143 -5.13 -0.39 5.51
C LYS A 143 -5.41 0.53 4.33
N VAL A 144 -5.39 -0.04 3.13
CA VAL A 144 -5.78 0.64 1.89
C VAL A 144 -6.82 -0.24 1.19
N TYR A 145 -8.04 0.25 1.02
CA TYR A 145 -9.14 -0.59 0.52
C TYR A 145 -10.23 0.18 -0.23
N GLY A 146 -11.24 -0.54 -0.70
CA GLY A 146 -12.26 0.02 -1.59
C GLY A 146 -11.70 0.26 -2.99
N ASN A 147 -11.88 1.45 -3.53
CA ASN A 147 -11.28 1.93 -4.78
C ASN A 147 -10.18 2.98 -4.49
N ALA A 148 -9.65 3.01 -3.28
CA ALA A 148 -8.65 3.98 -2.88
C ALA A 148 -7.38 3.90 -3.74
N ARG A 149 -6.75 5.04 -3.98
CA ARG A 149 -5.55 5.11 -4.81
C ARG A 149 -4.44 5.87 -4.09
N LEU A 150 -3.25 5.27 -4.05
CA LEU A 150 -2.02 5.90 -3.59
C LEU A 150 -1.07 6.00 -4.79
N LEU A 151 -0.73 7.22 -5.21
CA LEU A 151 0.08 7.47 -6.39
C LEU A 151 1.34 8.27 -6.02
N ALA A 152 2.52 7.73 -6.31
CA ALA A 152 3.75 8.48 -6.16
C ALA A 152 3.88 9.55 -7.25
N GLY A 153 4.40 10.71 -6.89
CA GLY A 153 4.76 11.75 -7.84
C GLY A 153 6.10 11.46 -8.54
N LEU A 154 6.46 12.33 -9.48
CA LEU A 154 7.73 12.24 -10.23
C LEU A 154 8.85 13.07 -9.60
N GLU A 155 8.53 13.93 -8.65
CA GLU A 155 9.51 14.73 -7.91
C GLU A 155 10.19 13.89 -6.84
N ASP A 156 11.36 14.32 -6.37
CA ASP A 156 12.05 13.66 -5.28
C ASP A 156 11.19 13.67 -4.01
N ASP A 157 11.16 12.53 -3.30
CA ASP A 157 10.38 12.31 -2.09
C ASP A 157 8.85 12.47 -2.26
N ALA A 158 8.33 12.49 -3.48
CA ALA A 158 6.90 12.53 -3.75
C ALA A 158 6.24 11.16 -3.48
N ILE A 159 6.31 10.71 -2.23
CA ILE A 159 5.96 9.35 -1.80
C ILE A 159 4.78 9.36 -0.83
N PRO A 160 3.62 8.81 -1.19
CA PRO A 160 2.57 8.52 -0.23
C PRO A 160 3.02 7.47 0.79
N THR A 161 2.88 7.79 2.06
CA THR A 161 3.21 6.90 3.18
C THR A 161 2.01 6.77 4.10
N VAL A 162 1.51 5.54 4.32
CA VAL A 162 0.40 5.25 5.23
C VAL A 162 0.89 4.30 6.32
N ARG A 163 0.81 4.74 7.57
CA ARG A 163 1.44 4.04 8.70
C ARG A 163 0.51 3.86 9.89
N TYR A 164 0.98 2.99 10.80
CA TYR A 164 0.30 2.64 12.04
C TYR A 164 -1.11 2.11 11.76
N SER A 165 -2.13 2.52 12.46
CA SER A 165 -3.49 2.05 12.21
C SER A 165 -4.29 3.01 11.32
N SER A 166 -3.62 3.72 10.41
CA SER A 166 -4.28 4.64 9.48
C SER A 166 -4.92 3.90 8.30
N GLN A 167 -5.95 4.49 7.75
CA GLN A 167 -6.75 3.88 6.69
C GLN A 167 -6.98 4.87 5.54
N VAL A 168 -6.85 4.37 4.32
CA VAL A 168 -7.26 5.08 3.09
C VAL A 168 -8.27 4.19 2.38
N ALA A 169 -9.47 4.67 2.16
CA ALA A 169 -10.63 3.86 1.80
C ALA A 169 -11.53 4.50 0.74
N GLU A 170 -12.52 3.75 0.31
CA GLU A 170 -13.57 4.16 -0.61
C GLU A 170 -13.01 4.64 -1.96
N ASN A 171 -13.21 5.89 -2.38
CA ASN A 171 -12.68 6.45 -3.62
C ASN A 171 -11.60 7.50 -3.37
N ALA A 172 -10.98 7.50 -2.18
CA ALA A 172 -9.98 8.49 -1.82
C ALA A 172 -8.74 8.40 -2.71
N LEU A 173 -8.19 9.56 -3.07
CA LEU A 173 -6.96 9.68 -3.84
C LEU A 173 -5.90 10.42 -3.03
N VAL A 174 -4.74 9.78 -2.87
CA VAL A 174 -3.56 10.36 -2.23
C VAL A 174 -2.41 10.35 -3.23
N GLU A 175 -1.90 11.52 -3.58
CA GLU A 175 -0.88 11.70 -4.61
C GLU A 175 0.27 12.60 -4.12
N GLY A 176 1.51 12.17 -4.35
CA GLY A 176 2.69 12.97 -4.03
C GLY A 176 3.22 12.76 -2.61
N ASN A 177 3.90 13.77 -2.06
CA ASN A 177 4.50 13.71 -0.72
C ASN A 177 3.44 13.83 0.37
N CYS A 178 2.85 12.71 0.77
CA CYS A 178 1.79 12.65 1.77
C CYS A 178 2.13 11.61 2.85
N VAL A 179 2.22 12.03 4.11
CA VAL A 179 2.43 11.14 5.26
C VAL A 179 1.19 11.10 6.11
N ILE A 180 0.59 9.92 6.26
CA ILE A 180 -0.67 9.64 6.95
C ILE A 180 -0.39 8.65 8.07
N LYS A 181 -0.57 9.05 9.34
CA LYS A 181 -0.19 8.22 10.48
C LYS A 181 -1.08 8.39 11.70
N HIS A 182 -1.02 7.40 12.64
CA HIS A 182 -1.69 7.41 13.93
C HIS A 182 -3.23 7.54 13.91
N HIS A 183 -3.89 6.48 13.40
CA HIS A 183 -5.35 6.35 13.40
C HIS A 183 -6.09 7.38 12.54
N VAL A 184 -5.48 7.80 11.45
CA VAL A 184 -6.13 8.68 10.45
C VAL A 184 -7.04 7.85 9.55
N LEU A 185 -8.20 8.39 9.21
CA LEU A 185 -9.11 7.85 8.20
C LEU A 185 -9.27 8.84 7.06
N ILE A 186 -8.94 8.41 5.85
CA ILE A 186 -9.21 9.15 4.61
C ILE A 186 -10.17 8.32 3.78
N GLY A 187 -11.35 8.87 3.48
CA GLY A 187 -12.41 8.16 2.76
C GLY A 187 -13.23 9.08 1.86
N GLY A 188 -14.38 8.59 1.41
CA GLY A 188 -15.23 9.28 0.45
C GLY A 188 -14.55 9.44 -0.92
N GLU A 189 -14.64 10.62 -1.48
CA GLU A 189 -13.94 11.07 -2.68
C GLU A 189 -12.87 12.12 -2.33
N ALA A 190 -12.30 12.02 -1.13
CA ALA A 190 -11.29 12.95 -0.66
C ALA A 190 -10.03 12.91 -1.54
N TRP A 191 -9.44 14.07 -1.76
CA TRP A 191 -8.28 14.22 -2.61
C TRP A 191 -7.15 14.98 -1.91
N LEU A 192 -6.02 14.31 -1.72
CA LEU A 192 -4.78 14.85 -1.18
C LEU A 192 -3.75 14.89 -2.30
N ARG A 193 -3.17 16.06 -2.58
CA ARG A 193 -2.24 16.21 -3.69
C ARG A 193 -1.09 17.16 -3.42
N GLY A 194 0.08 16.75 -3.89
CA GLY A 194 1.31 17.54 -3.81
C GLY A 194 2.03 17.28 -2.50
N GLY A 195 2.18 18.27 -1.66
CA GLY A 195 2.85 18.15 -0.37
C GLY A 195 4.01 19.13 -0.21
N PRO A 196 4.68 19.05 0.94
CA PRO A 196 4.52 18.04 1.97
C PRO A 196 3.18 18.11 2.71
N ILE A 197 2.41 17.04 2.69
CA ILE A 197 1.18 16.91 3.48
C ILE A 197 1.45 15.94 4.63
N LEU A 198 1.26 16.40 5.86
CA LEU A 198 1.34 15.54 7.05
C LEU A 198 -0.01 15.52 7.76
N ILE A 199 -0.59 14.32 7.91
CA ILE A 199 -1.85 14.10 8.61
C ILE A 199 -1.60 13.13 9.77
N ASP A 200 -1.89 13.56 10.98
CA ASP A 200 -1.50 12.86 12.20
C ASP A 200 -2.60 12.90 13.28
N ASP A 201 -2.63 11.86 14.10
CA ASP A 201 -3.41 11.75 15.35
C ASP A 201 -4.93 11.92 15.19
N LYS A 202 -5.59 10.82 14.81
CA LYS A 202 -7.06 10.65 14.78
C LYS A 202 -7.81 11.67 13.91
N VAL A 203 -7.18 12.08 12.82
CA VAL A 203 -7.84 12.94 11.83
C VAL A 203 -8.77 12.09 10.94
N VAL A 204 -9.93 12.66 10.61
CA VAL A 204 -10.89 12.07 9.67
C VAL A 204 -11.09 13.02 8.50
N ILE A 205 -10.86 12.53 7.28
CA ILE A 205 -11.09 13.29 6.03
C ILE A 205 -12.03 12.46 5.15
N GLN A 206 -13.19 13.01 4.84
CA GLN A 206 -14.22 12.32 4.07
C GLN A 206 -14.95 13.28 3.10
N GLY A 207 -15.99 12.78 2.42
CA GLY A 207 -16.74 13.57 1.44
C GLY A 207 -15.90 13.81 0.19
N ARG A 208 -15.92 15.03 -0.35
CA ARG A 208 -15.12 15.48 -1.49
C ARG A 208 -14.05 16.52 -1.08
N ALA A 209 -13.58 16.38 0.15
CA ALA A 209 -12.58 17.28 0.73
C ALA A 209 -11.29 17.30 -0.13
N ARG A 210 -10.67 18.47 -0.24
CA ARG A 210 -9.44 18.66 -1.01
C ARG A 210 -8.34 19.27 -0.15
N ILE A 211 -7.20 18.61 -0.13
CA ILE A 211 -6.02 19.06 0.62
C ILE A 211 -4.85 19.19 -0.36
N SER A 212 -4.21 20.36 -0.41
CA SER A 212 -3.09 20.59 -1.33
C SER A 212 -2.03 21.55 -0.79
N GLY A 213 -0.79 21.38 -1.25
CA GLY A 213 0.37 22.18 -0.84
C GLY A 213 1.01 21.71 0.46
N ASP A 214 1.76 22.59 1.12
CA ASP A 214 2.40 22.32 2.42
C ASP A 214 1.37 22.41 3.55
N VAL A 215 0.84 21.27 3.99
CA VAL A 215 -0.29 21.21 4.93
C VAL A 215 0.01 20.25 6.09
N LEU A 216 -0.16 20.74 7.31
CA LEU A 216 -0.13 19.94 8.52
C LEU A 216 -1.54 19.89 9.14
N ILE A 217 -2.09 18.70 9.33
CA ILE A 217 -3.37 18.46 9.99
C ILE A 217 -3.17 17.48 11.15
N GLU A 218 -3.50 17.90 12.37
CA GLU A 218 -3.26 17.06 13.54
C GLU A 218 -4.31 17.27 14.67
N HIS A 219 -4.40 16.24 15.55
CA HIS A 219 -5.20 16.29 16.77
C HIS A 219 -6.72 16.36 16.57
N GLN A 220 -7.31 15.26 16.13
CA GLN A 220 -8.77 15.05 16.09
C GLN A 220 -9.53 16.05 15.20
N VAL A 221 -8.93 16.46 14.09
CA VAL A 221 -9.61 17.28 13.08
C VAL A 221 -10.52 16.37 12.23
N GLU A 222 -11.75 16.83 11.99
CA GLU A 222 -12.68 16.23 11.06
C GLU A 222 -12.90 17.17 9.86
N ILE A 223 -12.71 16.67 8.65
CA ILE A 223 -12.87 17.43 7.39
C ILE A 223 -13.83 16.66 6.49
N THR A 224 -14.95 17.29 6.12
CA THR A 224 -16.01 16.61 5.38
C THR A 224 -16.55 17.48 4.23
N ASP A 225 -17.47 16.92 3.49
CA ASP A 225 -18.18 17.56 2.39
C ASP A 225 -17.25 18.08 1.28
N ASP A 226 -17.35 19.33 0.89
CA ASP A 226 -16.54 19.97 -0.16
C ASP A 226 -15.43 20.88 0.40
N ALA A 227 -15.04 20.67 1.66
CA ALA A 227 -14.05 21.50 2.34
C ALA A 227 -12.69 21.49 1.61
N VAL A 228 -12.04 22.66 1.55
CA VAL A 228 -10.74 22.82 0.90
C VAL A 228 -9.72 23.38 1.88
N ILE A 229 -8.58 22.71 2.02
CA ILE A 229 -7.43 23.20 2.78
C ILE A 229 -6.24 23.28 1.83
N GLU A 230 -5.70 24.45 1.64
CA GLU A 230 -4.69 24.71 0.64
C GLU A 230 -3.58 25.63 1.17
N ALA A 231 -2.35 25.31 0.83
CA ALA A 231 -1.22 26.23 0.94
C ALA A 231 -0.65 26.47 -0.45
N LEU A 232 -0.56 27.74 -0.88
CA LEU A 232 0.08 28.10 -2.11
C LEU A 232 1.61 28.13 -1.95
N GLU A 233 2.32 28.18 -3.06
CA GLU A 233 3.78 28.11 -3.08
C GLU A 233 4.44 29.08 -2.08
N GLY A 234 5.33 28.53 -1.25
CA GLY A 234 6.05 29.28 -0.22
C GLY A 234 5.32 29.48 1.10
N GLU A 235 4.07 28.98 1.21
CA GLU A 235 3.27 29.07 2.43
C GLU A 235 2.97 27.69 3.02
N SER A 236 2.77 27.64 4.34
CA SER A 236 2.34 26.42 5.07
C SER A 236 1.01 26.64 5.76
N ASN A 237 0.12 25.67 5.69
CA ASN A 237 -1.18 25.71 6.36
C ASN A 237 -1.23 24.67 7.50
N HIS A 238 -1.46 25.16 8.72
CA HIS A 238 -1.53 24.30 9.91
C HIS A 238 -2.94 24.28 10.48
N VAL A 239 -3.57 23.11 10.50
CA VAL A 239 -4.88 22.88 11.08
C VAL A 239 -4.75 21.91 12.25
N ARG A 240 -5.06 22.33 13.46
CA ARG A 240 -4.90 21.50 14.66
C ARG A 240 -5.98 21.72 15.70
N GLY A 241 -6.09 20.75 16.60
CA GLY A 241 -7.07 20.73 17.70
C GLY A 241 -8.42 20.18 17.25
N ALA A 242 -9.26 19.79 18.20
CA ALA A 242 -10.60 19.23 17.93
C ALA A 242 -11.47 20.22 17.13
N LYS A 243 -11.49 20.08 15.81
CA LYS A 243 -12.21 20.98 14.88
C LYS A 243 -12.98 20.16 13.86
N VAL A 244 -14.15 20.68 13.50
CA VAL A 244 -14.94 20.19 12.37
C VAL A 244 -14.91 21.26 11.28
N ILE A 245 -14.47 20.87 10.09
CA ILE A 245 -14.40 21.73 8.89
C ILE A 245 -15.27 21.03 7.86
N ASN A 246 -16.40 21.64 7.50
CA ASN A 246 -17.42 21.02 6.66
C ASN A 246 -18.01 22.02 5.65
N GLY A 247 -18.96 21.53 4.86
CA GLY A 247 -19.61 22.30 3.82
C GLY A 247 -18.62 22.69 2.73
N ASP A 248 -18.69 23.92 2.29
CA ASP A 248 -17.81 24.54 1.29
C ASP A 248 -16.70 25.42 1.91
N THR A 249 -16.37 25.15 3.18
CA THR A 249 -15.34 25.89 3.92
C THR A 249 -13.99 25.83 3.20
N ARG A 250 -13.36 27.00 3.01
CA ARG A 250 -12.04 27.12 2.40
C ARG A 250 -11.05 27.74 3.38
N ILE A 251 -9.93 27.07 3.59
CA ILE A 251 -8.80 27.56 4.38
C ILE A 251 -7.58 27.61 3.46
N THR A 252 -7.33 28.77 2.87
CA THR A 252 -6.21 28.97 1.93
C THR A 252 -5.16 29.86 2.58
N ARG A 253 -3.89 29.46 2.48
CA ARG A 253 -2.73 30.27 2.82
C ARG A 253 -2.08 30.75 1.51
N THR A 254 -1.97 32.07 1.38
CA THR A 254 -1.35 32.72 0.24
C THR A 254 -0.16 33.54 0.71
N PRO A 255 0.91 33.68 -0.09
CA PRO A 255 1.99 34.62 0.21
C PRO A 255 1.44 36.00 0.49
N LEU A 256 1.89 36.63 1.57
CA LEU A 256 1.65 38.07 1.77
C LEU A 256 2.36 38.78 0.64
N LEU A 257 1.59 39.29 -0.32
CA LEU A 257 2.13 40.27 -1.28
C LEU A 257 2.75 41.37 -0.45
N GLY A 258 4.08 41.41 -0.41
CA GLY A 258 4.80 42.44 0.30
C GLY A 258 4.25 43.82 -0.12
N ALA A 259 3.82 44.58 0.85
CA ALA A 259 3.54 46.00 0.61
C ALA A 259 4.79 46.62 0.00
N LEU A 260 4.73 46.98 -1.29
CA LEU A 260 5.72 47.75 -1.98
C LEU A 260 5.79 49.18 -1.38
#